data_86920dc1deb9a69c961710a7528bce0a
#
_entry.id   86920dc1deb9a69c961710a7528bce0a
#
_cell.length_a   1.000
_cell.length_b   1.000
_cell.length_c   1.000
_cell.angle_alpha   90.00
_cell.angle_beta   90.00
_cell.angle_gamma   90.00
#
_symmetry.space_group_name_H-M   'P 1'
#
loop_
_entity.id
_entity.type
_entity.pdbx_description
1 polymer ?
#
loop_
_entity_poly.entity_id
_entity_poly.type
_entity_poly.pdbx_seq_one_letter_code
_entity_poly.pdbx_strand_id
1 'polypeptide(L)'
;MARLTHLKEKWLSLPATLRGAIWMLLSGFLFAGLGTSIRMASRDIPTLEVVFFRNFFNLVLMLPWLIKIGVSGLKTNHLGLHFSRSIVGLISMFFWFAGFAVLPLAEATSLGFTAPLFATLGAALLLGEVVRLRRWIA
;
A
#
# COMPACT_ATOMS: atom_id res chain seq x y z
N MET A 1 16.15 26.47 14.73
CA MET A 1 16.62 25.10 15.01
C MET A 1 16.15 24.58 16.38
N ALA A 2 16.18 25.34 17.46
CA ALA A 2 15.77 24.89 18.82
C ALA A 2 14.34 24.33 18.94
N ARG A 3 13.37 24.84 18.20
CA ARG A 3 11.98 24.33 18.24
C ARG A 3 11.85 22.92 17.67
N LEU A 4 12.63 22.55 16.65
CA LEU A 4 12.58 21.23 16.02
C LEU A 4 13.25 20.17 16.91
N THR A 5 14.31 20.53 17.64
CA THR A 5 14.95 19.62 18.60
C THR A 5 14.01 19.32 19.78
N HIS A 6 13.34 20.31 20.33
CA HIS A 6 12.39 20.15 21.42
C HIS A 6 11.17 19.27 21.02
N LEU A 7 10.66 19.45 19.78
CA LEU A 7 9.58 18.61 19.27
C LEU A 7 10.03 17.15 19.07
N LYS A 8 11.26 16.95 18.60
CA LYS A 8 11.85 15.61 18.44
C LYS A 8 12.05 14.91 19.79
N GLU A 9 12.52 15.61 20.80
CA GLU A 9 12.68 15.06 22.15
C GLU A 9 11.33 14.69 22.76
N LYS A 10 10.33 15.58 22.64
CA LYS A 10 8.97 15.31 23.10
C LYS A 10 8.30 14.15 22.38
N TRP A 11 8.57 13.99 21.08
CA TRP A 11 8.13 12.85 20.30
C TRP A 11 8.79 11.53 20.77
N LEU A 12 10.10 11.56 21.02
CA LEU A 12 10.86 10.40 21.44
C LEU A 12 10.54 9.98 22.89
N SER A 13 10.05 10.91 23.75
CA SER A 13 9.62 10.62 25.12
C SER A 13 8.28 9.88 25.19
N LEU A 14 7.49 9.88 24.09
CA LEU A 14 6.24 9.12 24.04
C LEU A 14 6.50 7.60 24.01
N PRO A 15 5.64 6.79 24.68
CA PRO A 15 5.70 5.34 24.59
C PRO A 15 5.69 4.85 23.14
N ALA A 16 6.44 3.81 22.81
CA ALA A 16 6.52 3.26 21.45
C ALA A 16 5.14 2.91 20.89
N THR A 17 4.26 2.38 21.73
CA THR A 17 2.87 2.04 21.37
C THR A 17 2.08 3.27 20.93
N LEU A 18 2.21 4.38 21.65
CA LEU A 18 1.50 5.63 21.31
C LEU A 18 2.01 6.22 19.99
N ARG A 19 3.32 6.20 19.76
CA ARG A 19 3.91 6.61 18.48
C ARG A 19 3.41 5.75 17.34
N GLY A 20 3.33 4.42 17.54
CA GLY A 20 2.76 3.49 16.55
C GLY A 20 1.30 3.79 16.26
N ALA A 21 0.48 4.04 17.29
CA ALA A 21 -0.93 4.41 17.12
C ALA A 21 -1.11 5.70 16.33
N ILE A 22 -0.31 6.73 16.60
CA ILE A 22 -0.37 8.01 15.85
C ILE A 22 -0.02 7.79 14.38
N TRP A 23 1.04 7.01 14.07
CA TRP A 23 1.40 6.68 12.69
C TRP A 23 0.30 5.88 11.99
N MET A 24 -0.35 4.97 12.69
CA MET A 24 -1.45 4.17 12.15
C MET A 24 -2.68 5.03 11.82
N LEU A 25 -3.04 5.96 12.71
CA LEU A 25 -4.13 6.92 12.46
C LEU A 25 -3.81 7.83 11.27
N LEU A 26 -2.60 8.37 11.21
CA LEU A 26 -2.16 9.21 10.10
C LEU A 26 -2.19 8.44 8.77
N SER A 27 -1.70 7.21 8.77
CA SER A 27 -1.73 6.33 7.60
C SER A 27 -3.17 6.07 7.15
N GLY A 28 -4.08 5.77 8.07
CA GLY A 28 -5.51 5.57 7.77
C GLY A 28 -6.16 6.81 7.17
N PHE A 29 -5.86 7.99 7.72
CA PHE A 29 -6.35 9.26 7.19
C PHE A 29 -5.84 9.53 5.77
N LEU A 30 -4.55 9.33 5.52
CA LEU A 30 -3.96 9.48 4.18
C LEU A 30 -4.52 8.47 3.18
N PHE A 31 -4.78 7.24 3.64
CA PHE A 31 -5.39 6.20 2.81
C PHE A 31 -6.84 6.53 2.43
N ALA A 32 -7.63 7.07 3.38
CA ALA A 32 -8.98 7.56 3.09
C ALA A 32 -8.96 8.72 2.09
N GLY A 33 -8.02 9.66 2.25
CA GLY A 33 -7.78 10.74 1.29
C GLY A 33 -7.43 10.24 -0.11
N LEU A 34 -6.56 9.23 -0.19
CA LEU A 34 -6.23 8.58 -1.45
C LEU A 34 -7.47 7.96 -2.13
N GLY A 35 -8.28 7.19 -1.39
CA GLY A 35 -9.49 6.58 -1.92
C GLY A 35 -10.49 7.62 -2.44
N THR A 36 -10.66 8.72 -1.72
CA THR A 36 -11.50 9.85 -2.14
C THR A 36 -10.96 10.49 -3.41
N SER A 37 -9.65 10.72 -3.50
CA SER A 37 -9.00 11.30 -4.69
C SER A 37 -9.15 10.42 -5.91
N ILE A 38 -8.98 9.09 -5.77
CA ILE A 38 -9.20 8.13 -6.86
C ILE A 38 -10.64 8.21 -7.34
N ARG A 39 -11.62 8.22 -6.42
CA ARG A 39 -13.03 8.30 -6.77
C ARG A 39 -13.38 9.59 -7.50
N MET A 40 -12.81 10.71 -7.09
CA MET A 40 -13.03 11.99 -7.77
C MET A 40 -12.42 11.96 -9.17
N ALA A 41 -11.18 11.52 -9.32
CA ALA A 41 -10.50 11.44 -10.61
C ALA A 41 -11.21 10.47 -11.57
N SER A 42 -11.73 9.35 -11.08
CA SER A 42 -12.42 8.33 -11.90
C SER A 42 -13.81 8.76 -12.40
N ARG A 43 -14.30 9.95 -12.02
CA ARG A 43 -15.51 10.53 -12.62
C ARG A 43 -15.28 11.08 -14.02
N ASP A 44 -14.11 11.65 -14.25
CA ASP A 44 -13.77 12.38 -15.47
C ASP A 44 -12.75 11.62 -16.33
N ILE A 45 -11.99 10.69 -15.72
CA ILE A 45 -10.89 9.97 -16.35
C ILE A 45 -11.08 8.46 -16.16
N PRO A 46 -10.86 7.64 -17.21
CA PRO A 46 -10.91 6.18 -17.07
C PRO A 46 -9.95 5.66 -15.99
N THR A 47 -10.38 4.68 -15.23
CA THR A 47 -9.58 4.09 -14.13
C THR A 47 -8.17 3.66 -14.57
N LEU A 48 -8.04 3.19 -15.82
CA LEU A 48 -6.75 2.79 -16.39
C LEU A 48 -5.76 3.96 -16.45
N GLU A 49 -6.23 5.14 -16.86
CA GLU A 49 -5.41 6.35 -16.92
C GLU A 49 -5.01 6.81 -15.51
N VAL A 50 -5.92 6.75 -14.54
CA VAL A 50 -5.61 7.06 -13.14
C VAL A 50 -4.49 6.15 -12.61
N VAL A 51 -4.57 4.85 -12.89
CA VAL A 51 -3.53 3.86 -12.54
C VAL A 51 -2.21 4.18 -13.24
N PHE A 52 -2.26 4.52 -14.52
CA PHE A 52 -1.08 4.87 -15.31
C PHE A 52 -0.37 6.11 -14.73
N PHE A 53 -1.08 7.22 -14.58
CA PHE A 53 -0.50 8.46 -14.07
C PHE A 53 0.05 8.31 -12.65
N ARG A 54 -0.66 7.59 -11.78
CA ARG A 54 -0.16 7.30 -10.43
C ARG A 54 1.18 6.59 -10.46
N ASN A 55 1.32 5.54 -11.27
CA ASN A 55 2.58 4.80 -11.38
C ASN A 55 3.66 5.64 -12.05
N PHE A 56 3.32 6.43 -13.06
CA PHE A 56 4.23 7.34 -13.73
C PHE A 56 4.81 8.38 -12.76
N PHE A 57 3.96 9.09 -12.01
CA PHE A 57 4.44 10.06 -11.03
C PHE A 57 5.23 9.41 -9.89
N ASN A 58 4.83 8.22 -9.45
CA ASN A 58 5.60 7.46 -8.46
C ASN A 58 7.01 7.13 -8.98
N LEU A 59 7.13 6.73 -10.24
CA LEU A 59 8.43 6.49 -10.87
C LEU A 59 9.26 7.77 -10.94
N VAL A 60 8.65 8.89 -11.36
CA VAL A 60 9.33 10.20 -11.44
C VAL A 60 9.85 10.63 -10.05
N LEU A 61 9.05 10.46 -9.01
CA LEU A 61 9.46 10.78 -7.63
C LEU A 61 10.58 9.85 -7.13
N MET A 62 10.64 8.61 -7.61
CA MET A 62 11.71 7.67 -7.26
C MET A 62 13.00 7.89 -8.04
N LEU A 63 12.96 8.57 -9.20
CA LEU A 63 14.12 8.80 -10.05
C LEU A 63 15.33 9.39 -9.32
N PRO A 64 15.22 10.44 -8.50
CA PRO A 64 16.38 11.02 -7.81
C PRO A 64 17.08 10.01 -6.89
N TRP A 65 16.30 9.14 -6.24
CA TRP A 65 16.83 8.08 -5.38
C TRP A 65 17.47 6.97 -6.20
N LEU A 66 16.84 6.58 -7.31
CA LEU A 66 17.34 5.56 -8.22
C LEU A 66 18.69 5.97 -8.86
N ILE A 67 18.82 7.24 -9.25
CA ILE A 67 20.07 7.80 -9.79
C ILE A 67 21.19 7.75 -8.72
N LYS A 68 20.87 8.03 -7.45
CA LYS A 68 21.85 7.97 -6.36
C LYS A 68 22.36 6.56 -6.07
N ILE A 69 21.51 5.54 -6.18
CA ILE A 69 21.91 4.13 -5.94
C ILE A 69 22.68 3.57 -7.13
N GLY A 70 22.42 4.10 -8.34
CA GLY A 70 23.02 3.61 -9.56
C GLY A 70 22.48 2.25 -10.02
N VAL A 71 22.91 1.83 -11.21
CA VAL A 71 22.46 0.59 -11.86
C VAL A 71 22.84 -0.66 -11.05
N SER A 72 23.88 -0.58 -10.23
CA SER A 72 24.32 -1.69 -9.37
C SER A 72 23.29 -2.10 -8.35
N GLY A 73 22.49 -1.16 -7.84
CA GLY A 73 21.39 -1.42 -6.88
C GLY A 73 20.18 -2.12 -7.50
N LEU A 74 20.08 -2.14 -8.84
CA LEU A 74 18.99 -2.79 -9.58
C LEU A 74 19.32 -4.24 -9.96
N LYS A 75 20.56 -4.68 -9.77
CA LYS A 75 20.96 -6.07 -10.05
C LYS A 75 20.20 -7.02 -9.14
N THR A 76 19.45 -7.95 -9.75
CA THR A 76 18.76 -9.03 -9.04
C THR A 76 18.98 -10.34 -9.77
N ASN A 77 19.10 -11.43 -9.03
CA ASN A 77 19.22 -12.79 -9.59
C ASN A 77 17.83 -13.42 -9.87
N HIS A 78 16.74 -12.73 -9.50
CA HIS A 78 15.38 -13.26 -9.56
C HIS A 78 14.44 -12.35 -10.37
N LEU A 79 14.87 -11.93 -11.56
CA LEU A 79 14.08 -11.05 -12.44
C LEU A 79 12.68 -11.58 -12.73
N GLY A 80 12.54 -12.90 -12.97
CA GLY A 80 11.25 -13.53 -13.23
C GLY A 80 10.25 -13.38 -12.08
N LEU A 81 10.72 -13.53 -10.84
CA LEU A 81 9.88 -13.37 -9.64
C LEU A 81 9.46 -11.90 -9.45
N HIS A 82 10.37 -10.96 -9.69
CA HIS A 82 10.03 -9.53 -9.63
C HIS A 82 9.05 -9.13 -10.71
N PHE A 83 9.20 -9.67 -11.91
CA PHE A 83 8.29 -9.39 -13.04
C PHE A 83 6.89 -9.95 -12.77
N SER A 84 6.77 -11.21 -12.37
CA SER A 84 5.48 -11.82 -12.04
C SER A 84 4.77 -11.09 -10.88
N ARG A 85 5.51 -10.74 -9.82
CA ARG A 85 4.98 -9.94 -8.72
C ARG A 85 4.47 -8.57 -9.18
N SER A 86 5.20 -7.91 -10.10
CA SER A 86 4.80 -6.61 -10.63
C SER A 86 3.53 -6.70 -11.46
N ILE A 87 3.39 -7.71 -12.31
CA ILE A 87 2.18 -7.93 -13.10
C ILE A 87 0.98 -8.17 -12.18
N VAL A 88 1.10 -9.11 -11.24
CA VAL A 88 0.02 -9.40 -10.28
C VAL A 88 -0.33 -8.16 -9.47
N GLY A 89 0.68 -7.38 -9.05
CA GLY A 89 0.49 -6.12 -8.35
C GLY A 89 -0.26 -5.06 -9.16
N LEU A 90 0.06 -4.92 -10.44
CA LEU A 90 -0.63 -3.98 -11.35
C LEU A 90 -2.09 -4.39 -11.58
N ILE A 91 -2.35 -5.68 -11.80
CA ILE A 91 -3.70 -6.22 -11.97
C ILE A 91 -4.52 -5.98 -10.69
N SER A 92 -3.97 -6.32 -9.54
CA SER A 92 -4.61 -6.12 -8.23
C SER A 92 -4.92 -4.64 -7.99
N MET A 93 -3.99 -3.75 -8.31
CA MET A 93 -4.14 -2.31 -8.18
C MET A 93 -5.24 -1.77 -9.10
N PHE A 94 -5.31 -2.26 -10.34
CA PHE A 94 -6.39 -1.89 -11.27
C PHE A 94 -7.76 -2.25 -10.70
N PHE A 95 -7.95 -3.48 -10.23
CA PHE A 95 -9.22 -3.90 -9.63
C PHE A 95 -9.54 -3.13 -8.35
N TRP A 96 -8.53 -2.81 -7.54
CA TRP A 96 -8.71 -2.00 -6.34
C TRP A 96 -9.21 -0.59 -6.68
N PHE A 97 -8.62 0.06 -7.69
CA PHE A 97 -9.04 1.39 -8.15
C PHE A 97 -10.41 1.36 -8.81
N ALA A 98 -10.71 0.34 -9.60
CA ALA A 98 -12.03 0.12 -10.16
C ALA A 98 -13.09 -0.04 -9.05
N GLY A 99 -12.77 -0.74 -7.98
CA GLY A 99 -13.61 -0.83 -6.79
C GLY A 99 -13.93 0.54 -6.18
N PHE A 100 -12.93 1.40 -6.00
CA PHE A 100 -13.15 2.77 -5.50
C PHE A 100 -13.93 3.66 -6.48
N ALA A 101 -13.83 3.41 -7.78
CA ALA A 101 -14.57 4.16 -8.79
C ALA A 101 -16.07 3.83 -8.79
N VAL A 102 -16.43 2.55 -8.59
CA VAL A 102 -17.80 2.04 -8.76
C VAL A 102 -18.53 1.90 -7.42
N LEU A 103 -17.86 1.39 -6.38
CA LEU A 103 -18.49 1.11 -5.09
C LEU A 103 -18.48 2.33 -4.16
N PRO A 104 -19.41 2.44 -3.21
CA PRO A 104 -19.29 3.36 -2.09
C PRO A 104 -17.98 3.14 -1.34
N LEU A 105 -17.34 4.24 -0.87
CA LEU A 105 -16.04 4.15 -0.19
C LEU A 105 -16.04 3.20 1.01
N ALA A 106 -17.15 3.16 1.76
CA ALA A 106 -17.30 2.28 2.91
C ALA A 106 -17.30 0.80 2.50
N GLU A 107 -17.98 0.45 1.39
CA GLU A 107 -18.01 -0.92 0.87
C GLU A 107 -16.64 -1.33 0.30
N ALA A 108 -16.02 -0.47 -0.52
CA ALA A 108 -14.70 -0.73 -1.07
C ALA A 108 -13.65 -0.96 0.03
N THR A 109 -13.67 -0.14 1.10
CA THR A 109 -12.75 -0.31 2.24
C THR A 109 -13.05 -1.55 3.06
N SER A 110 -14.33 -1.90 3.28
CA SER A 110 -14.69 -3.11 4.02
C SER A 110 -14.28 -4.38 3.26
N LEU A 111 -14.41 -4.41 1.93
CA LEU A 111 -13.85 -5.48 1.11
C LEU A 111 -12.32 -5.62 1.28
N GLY A 112 -11.61 -4.51 1.46
CA GLY A 112 -10.17 -4.53 1.73
C GLY A 112 -9.80 -5.29 3.01
N PHE A 113 -10.65 -5.27 4.03
CA PHE A 113 -10.42 -6.02 5.27
C PHE A 113 -10.57 -7.54 5.09
N THR A 114 -11.07 -8.03 3.97
CA THR A 114 -11.08 -9.46 3.65
C THR A 114 -9.73 -9.98 3.14
N ALA A 115 -8.80 -9.08 2.77
CA ALA A 115 -7.47 -9.45 2.25
C ALA A 115 -6.68 -10.42 3.16
N PRO A 116 -6.66 -10.28 4.51
CA PRO A 116 -5.99 -11.25 5.38
C PRO A 116 -6.58 -12.65 5.30
N LEU A 117 -7.90 -12.79 5.07
CA LEU A 117 -8.57 -14.09 4.91
C LEU A 117 -8.06 -14.79 3.65
N PHE A 118 -8.06 -14.06 2.52
CA PHE A 118 -7.54 -14.60 1.25
C PHE A 118 -6.04 -14.89 1.31
N ALA A 119 -5.25 -14.05 1.99
CA ALA A 119 -3.84 -14.30 2.21
C ALA A 119 -3.60 -15.60 3.02
N THR A 120 -4.39 -15.81 4.08
CA THR A 120 -4.31 -17.02 4.92
C THR A 120 -4.73 -18.26 4.13
N LEU A 121 -5.81 -18.16 3.36
CA LEU A 121 -6.27 -19.25 2.48
C LEU A 121 -5.23 -19.58 1.40
N GLY A 122 -4.66 -18.57 0.76
CA GLY A 122 -3.60 -18.73 -0.22
C GLY A 122 -2.34 -19.38 0.36
N ALA A 123 -1.92 -18.99 1.56
CA ALA A 123 -0.80 -19.62 2.25
C ALA A 123 -1.07 -21.09 2.57
N ALA A 124 -2.28 -21.44 3.01
CA ALA A 124 -2.67 -22.82 3.27
C ALA A 124 -2.69 -23.67 2.00
N LEU A 125 -3.26 -23.15 0.91
CA LEU A 125 -3.45 -23.91 -0.32
C LEU A 125 -2.18 -24.01 -1.18
N LEU A 126 -1.40 -22.92 -1.28
CA LEU A 126 -0.25 -22.85 -2.18
C LEU A 126 1.06 -23.25 -1.50
N LEU A 127 1.20 -22.96 -0.21
CA LEU A 127 2.43 -23.25 0.54
C LEU A 127 2.30 -24.49 1.44
N GLY A 128 1.11 -25.08 1.53
CA GLY A 128 0.86 -26.25 2.39
C GLY A 128 1.01 -25.94 3.89
N GLU A 129 0.92 -24.67 4.27
CA GLU A 129 1.03 -24.26 5.67
C GLU A 129 -0.19 -24.73 6.47
N VAL A 130 0.07 -25.40 7.60
CA VAL A 130 -0.98 -25.78 8.55
C VAL A 130 -1.45 -24.54 9.30
N VAL A 131 -2.59 -24.01 8.87
CA VAL A 131 -3.21 -22.84 9.53
C VAL A 131 -3.87 -23.31 10.82
N ARG A 132 -3.25 -23.02 11.97
CA ARG A 132 -3.82 -23.35 13.27
C ARG A 132 -5.13 -22.57 13.50
N LEU A 133 -6.10 -23.22 14.19
CA LEU A 133 -7.44 -22.68 14.45
C LEU A 133 -7.44 -21.25 15.03
N ARG A 134 -6.42 -20.90 15.81
CA ARG A 134 -6.23 -19.55 16.37
C ARG A 134 -6.11 -18.44 15.34
N ARG A 135 -5.65 -18.73 14.11
CA ARG A 135 -5.55 -17.75 13.01
C ARG A 135 -6.89 -17.54 12.29
N TRP A 136 -7.85 -18.46 12.44
CA TRP A 136 -9.19 -18.31 11.87
C TRP A 136 -10.16 -17.55 12.81
N ILE A 137 -9.80 -17.41 14.07
CA ILE A 137 -10.65 -16.79 15.10
C ILE A 137 -10.18 -15.36 15.43
N ALA A 138 -8.97 -14.97 15.03
CA ALA A 138 -8.40 -13.63 15.20
C ALA A 138 -8.74 -12.70 14.05
#